data_118fe0d96ad9a69da9a6f33a62c239e0
#
_entry.id   118fe0d96ad9a69da9a6f33a62c239e0
#
_cell.length_a   1.000
_cell.length_b   1.000
_cell.length_c   1.000
_cell.angle_alpha   90.00
_cell.angle_beta   90.00
_cell.angle_gamma   90.00
#
_symmetry.space_group_name_H-M   'P 1'
#
loop_
_entity.id
_entity.type
_entity.pdbx_description
1 polymer ?
#
loop_
_entity_poly.entity_id
_entity_poly.type
_entity_poly.pdbx_seq_one_letter_code
_entity_poly.pdbx_strand_id
1 'polypeptide(L)'
;MGNALLKAGIGIYKRIFPAPPPPATVKYGKLNKIPFPVRDPAPKLTYTLETPDGGLPKVSTQIKVYFMPKPNPNLLSLDVAKENANSLGYGGDPQQVSDTIYRFNNSDFPSSLEMNIVTGSFSISYDLNSDRTPLDTIPPVPEVAAADFRGLLSNSNLLPLDLTGPTAHDFLKLSGAKFVTALALSESSVVKINLFRKSYDDMPSMTGNPNEANVWAILSGAQNKNQQVIAAEYHYLPVDETQFSTYPIKTPEEAFSELQNGQGFIANLGINKDGGSLKIRRVYLGYFDPENETNFFQPIYVFEGDNGFTGYVPAVTADYYGE
;
A
#
# COMPACT_ATOMS: atom_id res chain seq x y z
N MET A 1 23.01 -29.97 44.54
CA MET A 1 21.85 -30.44 43.74
C MET A 1 20.60 -29.57 43.84
N GLY A 2 20.25 -29.00 45.00
CA GLY A 2 19.02 -28.21 45.18
C GLY A 2 18.88 -26.94 44.31
N ASN A 3 19.97 -26.19 44.06
CA ASN A 3 19.93 -24.96 43.25
C ASN A 3 19.70 -25.18 41.73
N ALA A 4 20.09 -26.33 41.21
CA ALA A 4 19.88 -26.68 39.80
C ALA A 4 18.41 -27.07 39.51
N LEU A 5 17.82 -27.84 40.43
CA LEU A 5 16.40 -28.23 40.38
C LEU A 5 15.47 -27.03 40.54
N LEU A 6 15.81 -26.07 41.43
CA LEU A 6 15.05 -24.85 41.62
C LEU A 6 15.09 -23.95 40.36
N LYS A 7 16.27 -23.78 39.75
CA LYS A 7 16.42 -23.03 38.47
C LYS A 7 15.67 -23.69 37.32
N ALA A 8 15.71 -25.02 37.22
CA ALA A 8 14.95 -25.76 36.24
C ALA A 8 13.44 -25.62 36.41
N GLY A 9 12.95 -25.72 37.67
CA GLY A 9 11.54 -25.51 38.00
C GLY A 9 11.04 -24.11 37.71
N ILE A 10 11.84 -23.07 38.01
CA ILE A 10 11.53 -21.67 37.64
C ILE A 10 11.52 -21.47 36.14
N GLY A 11 12.45 -22.13 35.39
CA GLY A 11 12.49 -22.08 33.94
C GLY A 11 11.26 -22.70 33.29
N ILE A 12 10.80 -23.85 33.82
CA ILE A 12 9.59 -24.53 33.33
C ILE A 12 8.34 -23.71 33.69
N TYR A 13 8.26 -23.18 34.94
CA TYR A 13 7.16 -22.31 35.34
C TYR A 13 7.03 -21.07 34.50
N LYS A 14 8.12 -20.35 34.18
CA LYS A 14 8.14 -19.19 33.28
C LYS A 14 7.77 -19.53 31.83
N ARG A 15 7.98 -20.79 31.42
CA ARG A 15 7.60 -21.26 30.08
C ARG A 15 6.11 -21.60 29.99
N ILE A 16 5.53 -22.10 31.08
CA ILE A 16 4.11 -22.46 31.23
C ILE A 16 3.26 -21.22 31.53
N PHE A 17 3.79 -20.30 32.35
CA PHE A 17 3.17 -19.02 32.72
C PHE A 17 4.09 -17.86 32.35
N PRO A 18 4.11 -17.46 31.05
CA PRO A 18 4.88 -16.29 30.65
C PRO A 18 4.35 -15.07 31.42
N ALA A 19 5.28 -14.18 31.80
CA ALA A 19 4.89 -12.92 32.43
C ALA A 19 3.93 -12.16 31.46
N PRO A 20 2.89 -11.50 32.01
CA PRO A 20 2.03 -10.67 31.16
C PRO A 20 2.89 -9.64 30.41
N PRO A 21 2.53 -9.33 29.17
CA PRO A 21 3.25 -8.32 28.42
C PRO A 21 3.24 -6.98 29.19
N PRO A 22 4.30 -6.17 29.06
CA PRO A 22 4.31 -4.84 29.67
C PRO A 22 3.11 -4.02 29.16
N PRO A 23 2.59 -3.07 29.95
CA PRO A 23 1.49 -2.22 29.49
C PRO A 23 1.88 -1.45 28.23
N ALA A 24 0.89 -1.17 27.36
CA ALA A 24 1.08 -0.37 26.15
C ALA A 24 1.61 1.04 26.51
N THR A 25 2.52 1.55 25.69
CA THR A 25 3.20 2.83 25.97
C THR A 25 2.38 4.05 25.61
N VAL A 26 1.45 3.94 24.65
CA VAL A 26 0.50 4.97 24.15
C VAL A 26 1.08 6.39 24.04
N LYS A 27 2.36 6.47 23.62
CA LYS A 27 3.18 7.69 23.64
C LYS A 27 2.58 8.84 22.81
N TYR A 28 1.83 8.52 21.75
CA TYR A 28 1.26 9.51 20.82
C TYR A 28 -0.14 9.99 21.25
N GLY A 29 -0.66 9.52 22.40
CA GLY A 29 -2.02 9.86 22.82
C GLY A 29 -3.08 9.22 21.94
N LYS A 30 -4.13 9.97 21.63
CA LYS A 30 -5.20 9.52 20.75
C LYS A 30 -4.78 9.69 19.29
N LEU A 31 -4.97 8.63 18.50
CA LEU A 31 -4.56 8.60 17.11
C LEU A 31 -5.67 9.15 16.20
N ASN A 32 -5.27 9.83 15.15
CA ASN A 32 -6.20 10.23 14.08
C ASN A 32 -6.82 9.00 13.40
N LYS A 33 -8.00 9.19 12.82
CA LYS A 33 -8.61 8.15 11.98
C LYS A 33 -7.68 7.79 10.83
N ILE A 34 -7.65 6.49 10.49
CA ILE A 34 -6.97 6.03 9.26
C ILE A 34 -7.65 6.70 8.06
N PRO A 35 -6.88 7.34 7.15
CA PRO A 35 -7.43 8.04 5.99
C PRO A 35 -7.83 7.05 4.89
N PHE A 36 -8.83 6.21 5.16
CA PHE A 36 -9.36 5.34 4.13
C PHE A 36 -9.91 6.14 2.95
N PRO A 37 -9.72 5.68 1.71
CA PRO A 37 -10.30 6.32 0.55
C PRO A 37 -11.83 6.41 0.64
N VAL A 38 -12.40 7.53 0.18
CA VAL A 38 -13.86 7.65 0.06
C VAL A 38 -14.32 6.74 -1.08
N ARG A 39 -15.32 5.92 -0.81
CA ARG A 39 -15.93 5.02 -1.78
C ARG A 39 -17.45 5.18 -1.80
N ASP A 40 -18.05 4.78 -2.91
CA ASP A 40 -19.51 4.65 -2.99
C ASP A 40 -20.00 3.65 -1.92
N PRO A 41 -21.19 3.86 -1.36
CA PRO A 41 -21.77 2.96 -0.39
C PRO A 41 -21.80 1.52 -0.91
N ALA A 42 -21.26 0.59 -0.13
CA ALA A 42 -21.32 -0.82 -0.47
C ALA A 42 -22.77 -1.34 -0.36
N PRO A 43 -23.16 -2.34 -1.15
CA PRO A 43 -24.43 -3.01 -0.99
C PRO A 43 -24.53 -3.65 0.40
N LYS A 44 -25.75 -3.92 0.84
CA LYS A 44 -25.95 -4.57 2.14
C LYS A 44 -25.42 -6.00 2.10
N LEU A 45 -24.36 -6.23 2.89
CA LEU A 45 -23.73 -7.54 3.06
C LEU A 45 -24.03 -8.10 4.46
N THR A 46 -24.18 -9.40 4.55
CA THR A 46 -24.22 -10.14 5.82
C THR A 46 -23.03 -11.09 5.85
N TYR A 47 -22.28 -11.06 6.95
CA TYR A 47 -21.01 -11.81 7.04
C TYR A 47 -21.16 -13.03 7.94
N THR A 48 -20.66 -14.18 7.47
CA THR A 48 -20.49 -15.41 8.25
C THR A 48 -19.02 -15.79 8.31
N LEU A 49 -18.58 -16.34 9.41
CA LEU A 49 -17.19 -16.76 9.60
C LEU A 49 -17.05 -18.24 9.22
N GLU A 50 -16.24 -18.51 8.21
CA GLU A 50 -15.89 -19.89 7.76
C GLU A 50 -14.37 -19.95 7.47
N THR A 51 -13.56 -19.78 8.51
CA THR A 51 -12.10 -19.88 8.42
C THR A 51 -11.63 -21.34 8.49
N PRO A 52 -10.46 -21.69 7.95
CA PRO A 52 -9.91 -23.05 8.03
C PRO A 52 -9.76 -23.57 9.47
N ASP A 53 -9.43 -22.70 10.41
CA ASP A 53 -9.25 -23.05 11.83
C ASP A 53 -10.58 -23.05 12.61
N GLY A 54 -11.71 -22.78 11.96
CA GLY A 54 -13.05 -22.78 12.56
C GLY A 54 -13.33 -21.62 13.51
N GLY A 55 -12.47 -20.57 13.53
CA GLY A 55 -12.65 -19.44 14.44
C GLY A 55 -11.82 -18.23 14.03
N LEU A 56 -11.80 -17.22 14.92
CA LEU A 56 -11.00 -16.03 14.79
C LEU A 56 -9.55 -16.27 15.28
N PRO A 57 -8.54 -15.57 14.76
CA PRO A 57 -7.16 -15.77 15.13
C PRO A 57 -6.88 -15.32 16.56
N LYS A 58 -5.93 -15.96 17.22
CA LYS A 58 -5.36 -15.44 18.48
C LYS A 58 -4.29 -14.41 18.15
N VAL A 59 -4.48 -13.19 18.58
CA VAL A 59 -3.55 -12.08 18.37
C VAL A 59 -3.03 -11.52 19.70
N SER A 60 -1.96 -10.74 19.63
CA SER A 60 -1.47 -9.98 20.79
C SER A 60 -2.52 -8.97 21.25
N THR A 61 -2.52 -8.60 22.52
CA THR A 61 -3.41 -7.56 23.08
C THR A 61 -2.94 -6.14 22.77
N GLN A 62 -1.74 -5.99 22.25
CA GLN A 62 -1.16 -4.71 21.86
C GLN A 62 -0.25 -4.86 20.65
N ILE A 63 -0.07 -3.76 19.90
CA ILE A 63 0.68 -3.71 18.66
C ILE A 63 1.41 -2.37 18.53
N LYS A 64 2.46 -2.30 17.74
CA LYS A 64 3.14 -1.04 17.44
C LYS A 64 2.30 -0.18 16.49
N VAL A 65 2.40 1.12 16.69
CA VAL A 65 2.01 2.16 15.75
C VAL A 65 3.27 2.95 15.44
N TYR A 66 3.62 3.05 14.17
CA TYR A 66 4.83 3.73 13.73
C TYR A 66 4.53 5.18 13.37
N PHE A 67 5.51 6.05 13.60
CA PHE A 67 5.43 7.44 13.19
C PHE A 67 5.70 7.57 11.69
N MET A 68 4.91 8.41 11.00
CA MET A 68 5.12 8.78 9.61
C MET A 68 5.49 10.26 9.57
N PRO A 69 6.77 10.58 9.32
CA PRO A 69 7.21 11.97 9.25
C PRO A 69 6.58 12.68 8.05
N LYS A 70 6.01 13.84 8.29
CA LYS A 70 5.50 14.69 7.20
C LYS A 70 6.65 15.42 6.54
N PRO A 71 6.69 15.46 5.20
CA PRO A 71 7.62 16.30 4.50
C PRO A 71 7.30 17.78 4.78
N ASN A 72 8.33 18.57 5.04
CA ASN A 72 8.20 20.01 5.24
C ASN A 72 8.64 20.75 3.97
N PRO A 73 7.81 21.64 3.41
CA PRO A 73 8.22 22.46 2.29
C PRO A 73 9.40 23.35 2.70
N ASN A 74 10.38 23.50 1.82
CA ASN A 74 11.53 24.36 2.01
C ASN A 74 11.87 25.08 0.70
N LEU A 75 12.77 26.06 0.75
CA LEU A 75 13.17 26.85 -0.40
C LEU A 75 13.82 26.04 -1.53
N LEU A 76 14.35 24.86 -1.25
CA LEU A 76 15.00 23.97 -2.22
C LEU A 76 14.06 22.91 -2.79
N SER A 77 12.79 22.85 -2.35
CA SER A 77 11.85 21.79 -2.77
C SER A 77 11.68 21.75 -4.30
N LEU A 78 11.62 22.90 -4.97
CA LEU A 78 11.51 22.94 -6.43
C LEU A 78 12.79 22.46 -7.12
N ASP A 79 13.97 22.79 -6.58
CA ASP A 79 15.24 22.38 -7.17
C ASP A 79 15.43 20.86 -7.04
N VAL A 80 15.08 20.28 -5.89
CA VAL A 80 15.06 18.82 -5.68
C VAL A 80 14.06 18.15 -6.64
N ALA A 81 12.88 18.74 -6.84
CA ALA A 81 11.89 18.21 -7.78
C ALA A 81 12.42 18.25 -9.23
N LYS A 82 13.14 19.30 -9.64
CA LYS A 82 13.79 19.37 -10.96
C LYS A 82 14.86 18.29 -11.13
N GLU A 83 15.69 18.04 -10.12
CA GLU A 83 16.70 16.98 -10.15
C GLU A 83 16.05 15.59 -10.29
N ASN A 84 15.01 15.32 -9.49
CA ASN A 84 14.26 14.08 -9.57
C ASN A 84 13.58 13.91 -10.95
N ALA A 85 12.89 14.94 -11.44
CA ALA A 85 12.26 14.93 -12.75
C ALA A 85 13.26 14.68 -13.87
N ASN A 86 14.40 15.35 -13.84
CA ASN A 86 15.48 15.15 -14.83
C ASN A 86 16.01 13.70 -14.79
N SER A 87 16.18 13.12 -13.61
CA SER A 87 16.63 11.72 -13.43
C SER A 87 15.60 10.71 -13.93
N LEU A 88 14.31 11.09 -13.92
CA LEU A 88 13.20 10.30 -14.49
C LEU A 88 13.05 10.50 -16.01
N GLY A 89 13.84 11.39 -16.65
CA GLY A 89 13.78 11.68 -18.07
C GLY A 89 12.95 12.91 -18.45
N TYR A 90 12.58 13.76 -17.49
CA TYR A 90 11.74 14.95 -17.67
C TYR A 90 12.53 16.22 -17.33
N GLY A 91 13.52 16.56 -18.19
CA GLY A 91 14.43 17.70 -17.97
C GLY A 91 13.94 19.05 -18.46
N GLY A 92 12.69 19.18 -18.89
CA GLY A 92 12.12 20.46 -19.38
C GLY A 92 11.87 21.47 -18.26
N ASP A 93 11.64 22.74 -18.63
CA ASP A 93 11.27 23.80 -17.69
C ASP A 93 9.95 23.44 -16.99
N PRO A 94 9.89 23.53 -15.65
CA PRO A 94 8.70 23.18 -14.89
C PRO A 94 7.57 24.21 -15.11
N GLN A 95 6.37 23.69 -15.31
CA GLN A 95 5.15 24.48 -15.38
C GLN A 95 4.39 24.34 -14.06
N GLN A 96 4.14 25.45 -13.38
CA GLN A 96 3.36 25.41 -12.14
C GLN A 96 1.88 25.11 -12.46
N VAL A 97 1.36 24.02 -11.88
CA VAL A 97 -0.05 23.61 -12.00
C VAL A 97 -0.85 24.09 -10.78
N SER A 98 -0.24 24.02 -9.59
CA SER A 98 -0.78 24.54 -8.34
C SER A 98 0.36 25.01 -7.43
N ASP A 99 0.06 25.43 -6.21
CA ASP A 99 1.06 25.92 -5.25
C ASP A 99 2.18 24.87 -4.98
N THR A 100 1.86 23.59 -5.05
CA THR A 100 2.79 22.50 -4.76
C THR A 100 3.00 21.51 -5.91
N ILE A 101 2.21 21.59 -6.98
CA ILE A 101 2.30 20.66 -8.11
C ILE A 101 2.91 21.36 -9.31
N TYR A 102 3.95 20.73 -9.87
CA TYR A 102 4.64 21.16 -11.07
C TYR A 102 4.62 20.07 -12.12
N ARG A 103 4.40 20.47 -13.38
CA ARG A 103 4.47 19.60 -14.56
C ARG A 103 5.79 19.77 -15.27
N PHE A 104 6.41 18.66 -15.61
CA PHE A 104 7.64 18.56 -16.41
C PHE A 104 7.33 17.77 -17.67
N ASN A 105 7.66 18.30 -18.82
CA ASN A 105 7.44 17.61 -20.11
C ASN A 105 8.73 16.92 -20.54
N ASN A 106 8.60 15.75 -21.19
CA ASN A 106 9.69 15.15 -21.92
C ASN A 106 9.95 15.96 -23.21
N SER A 107 11.21 16.17 -23.60
CA SER A 107 11.57 16.97 -24.78
C SER A 107 11.34 16.25 -26.09
N ASP A 108 11.43 14.91 -26.11
CA ASP A 108 11.50 14.09 -27.30
C ASP A 108 10.20 13.32 -27.57
N PHE A 109 9.40 13.09 -26.52
CA PHE A 109 8.20 12.26 -26.60
C PHE A 109 7.01 12.94 -25.91
N PRO A 110 5.77 12.61 -26.33
CA PRO A 110 4.55 13.18 -25.75
C PRO A 110 4.25 12.56 -24.38
N SER A 111 5.16 12.79 -23.43
CA SER A 111 5.07 12.29 -22.05
C SER A 111 5.27 13.44 -21.08
N SER A 112 4.56 13.42 -19.97
CA SER A 112 4.65 14.40 -18.90
C SER A 112 4.69 13.75 -17.53
N LEU A 113 5.36 14.42 -16.61
CA LEU A 113 5.44 14.07 -15.20
C LEU A 113 4.82 15.22 -14.40
N GLU A 114 3.84 14.95 -13.55
CA GLU A 114 3.37 15.90 -12.53
C GLU A 114 3.92 15.47 -11.18
N MET A 115 4.56 16.40 -10.47
CA MET A 115 5.20 16.11 -9.18
C MET A 115 4.77 17.14 -8.13
N ASN A 116 4.41 16.64 -6.95
CA ASN A 116 4.26 17.47 -5.76
C ASN A 116 5.65 17.73 -5.16
N ILE A 117 6.09 18.99 -5.18
CA ILE A 117 7.44 19.39 -4.74
C ILE A 117 7.64 19.27 -3.23
N VAL A 118 6.58 19.08 -2.44
CA VAL A 118 6.64 18.93 -0.99
C VAL A 118 6.76 17.46 -0.61
N THR A 119 5.87 16.62 -1.15
CA THR A 119 5.81 15.18 -0.81
C THR A 119 6.75 14.33 -1.66
N GLY A 120 7.14 14.80 -2.84
CA GLY A 120 7.83 14.01 -3.86
C GLY A 120 6.92 13.01 -4.59
N SER A 121 5.62 12.97 -4.26
CA SER A 121 4.66 12.14 -4.99
C SER A 121 4.53 12.62 -6.43
N PHE A 122 4.42 11.68 -7.38
CA PHE A 122 4.32 12.04 -8.79
C PHE A 122 3.44 11.07 -9.58
N SER A 123 2.96 11.57 -10.73
CA SER A 123 2.34 10.77 -11.78
C SER A 123 3.05 10.99 -13.11
N ILE A 124 3.14 9.93 -13.92
CA ILE A 124 3.64 9.97 -15.29
C ILE A 124 2.49 9.60 -16.23
N SER A 125 2.37 10.33 -17.34
CA SER A 125 1.39 10.06 -18.37
C SER A 125 2.00 10.23 -19.76
N TYR A 126 1.85 9.20 -20.60
CA TYR A 126 2.23 9.21 -22.01
C TYR A 126 0.98 9.40 -22.88
N ASP A 127 1.00 10.36 -23.79
CA ASP A 127 -0.12 10.62 -24.70
C ASP A 127 -0.14 9.63 -25.89
N LEU A 128 -0.81 8.52 -25.69
CA LEU A 128 -1.00 7.49 -26.72
C LEU A 128 -1.89 7.94 -27.90
N ASN A 129 -2.55 9.10 -27.84
CA ASN A 129 -3.25 9.65 -28.98
C ASN A 129 -2.27 10.31 -29.97
N SER A 130 -1.20 10.90 -29.45
CA SER A 130 -0.15 11.54 -30.24
C SER A 130 0.89 10.54 -30.75
N ASP A 131 1.23 9.52 -29.97
CA ASP A 131 2.20 8.49 -30.38
C ASP A 131 1.83 7.12 -29.77
N ARG A 132 1.59 6.13 -30.63
CA ARG A 132 1.26 4.74 -30.23
C ARG A 132 2.42 3.77 -30.41
N THR A 133 3.56 4.21 -30.90
CA THR A 133 4.71 3.34 -31.18
C THR A 133 5.20 2.52 -29.96
N PRO A 134 5.06 2.98 -28.69
CA PRO A 134 5.39 2.15 -27.55
C PRO A 134 4.59 0.85 -27.44
N LEU A 135 3.42 0.78 -28.05
CA LEU A 135 2.53 -0.40 -28.00
C LEU A 135 2.82 -1.44 -29.09
N ASP A 136 3.73 -1.15 -30.04
CA ASP A 136 4.04 -2.03 -31.18
C ASP A 136 4.93 -3.22 -30.79
N THR A 137 5.44 -3.24 -29.56
CA THR A 137 6.33 -4.27 -29.05
C THR A 137 5.68 -5.02 -27.87
N ILE A 138 5.99 -6.31 -27.75
CA ILE A 138 5.54 -7.11 -26.61
C ILE A 138 6.19 -6.56 -25.32
N PRO A 139 5.42 -6.31 -24.25
CA PRO A 139 5.98 -5.82 -23.00
C PRO A 139 6.91 -6.85 -22.34
N PRO A 140 7.82 -6.42 -21.45
CA PRO A 140 8.70 -7.32 -20.74
C PRO A 140 7.90 -8.28 -19.84
N VAL A 141 8.51 -9.43 -19.51
CA VAL A 141 7.94 -10.33 -18.48
C VAL A 141 7.88 -9.61 -17.13
N PRO A 142 6.95 -9.97 -16.23
CA PRO A 142 6.69 -9.21 -15.01
C PRO A 142 7.91 -8.99 -14.12
N GLU A 143 8.79 -9.99 -14.03
CA GLU A 143 10.01 -9.91 -13.20
C GLU A 143 11.00 -8.88 -13.75
N VAL A 144 11.15 -8.80 -15.08
CA VAL A 144 11.99 -7.80 -15.76
C VAL A 144 11.35 -6.43 -15.62
N ALA A 145 10.04 -6.32 -15.87
CA ALA A 145 9.31 -5.07 -15.71
C ALA A 145 9.43 -4.50 -14.29
N ALA A 146 9.32 -5.35 -13.27
CA ALA A 146 9.48 -4.94 -11.87
C ALA A 146 10.92 -4.49 -11.56
N ALA A 147 11.92 -5.18 -12.14
CA ALA A 147 13.33 -4.80 -11.99
C ALA A 147 13.62 -3.46 -12.69
N ASP A 148 13.09 -3.26 -13.89
CA ASP A 148 13.25 -2.02 -14.67
C ASP A 148 12.61 -0.83 -13.93
N PHE A 149 11.41 -1.00 -13.38
CA PHE A 149 10.74 0.06 -12.63
C PHE A 149 11.48 0.39 -11.32
N ARG A 150 11.92 -0.63 -10.56
CA ARG A 150 12.78 -0.39 -9.39
C ARG A 150 14.10 0.27 -9.77
N GLY A 151 14.69 -0.12 -10.90
CA GLY A 151 15.90 0.50 -11.44
C GLY A 151 15.71 1.98 -11.75
N LEU A 152 14.58 2.34 -12.37
CA LEU A 152 14.21 3.73 -12.65
C LEU A 152 14.10 4.55 -11.35
N LEU A 153 13.36 4.03 -10.35
CA LEU A 153 13.21 4.69 -9.06
C LEU A 153 14.55 4.80 -8.30
N SER A 154 15.38 3.75 -8.35
CA SER A 154 16.70 3.74 -7.70
C SER A 154 17.65 4.77 -8.29
N ASN A 155 17.69 4.87 -9.62
CA ASN A 155 18.54 5.84 -10.33
C ASN A 155 18.11 7.30 -10.06
N SER A 156 16.86 7.50 -9.67
CA SER A 156 16.29 8.81 -9.33
C SER A 156 16.26 9.08 -7.82
N ASN A 157 16.92 8.24 -7.00
CA ASN A 157 16.90 8.31 -5.53
C ASN A 157 15.48 8.25 -4.92
N LEU A 158 14.55 7.60 -5.62
CA LEU A 158 13.14 7.48 -5.23
C LEU A 158 12.75 6.05 -4.83
N LEU A 159 13.71 5.11 -4.71
CA LEU A 159 13.45 3.75 -4.24
C LEU A 159 13.78 3.61 -2.75
N PRO A 160 12.79 3.71 -1.86
CA PRO A 160 13.03 3.49 -0.43
C PRO A 160 13.21 2.01 -0.12
N LEU A 161 13.90 1.72 1.00
CA LEU A 161 14.25 0.35 1.40
C LEU A 161 13.03 -0.54 1.70
N ASP A 162 11.91 0.04 2.04
CA ASP A 162 10.68 -0.69 2.37
C ASP A 162 9.78 -0.98 1.16
N LEU A 163 10.07 -0.45 -0.05
CA LEU A 163 9.47 -0.89 -1.32
C LEU A 163 10.11 -2.17 -1.88
N THR A 164 10.63 -3.02 -1.01
CA THR A 164 11.16 -4.35 -1.32
C THR A 164 10.15 -5.47 -1.11
N GLY A 165 8.89 -5.12 -0.83
CA GLY A 165 7.78 -6.04 -0.63
C GLY A 165 7.39 -6.84 -1.87
N PRO A 166 6.28 -7.57 -1.82
CA PRO A 166 5.80 -8.34 -2.95
C PRO A 166 5.45 -7.44 -4.14
N THR A 167 5.46 -8.02 -5.34
CA THR A 167 4.96 -7.38 -6.56
C THR A 167 3.72 -8.10 -7.05
N ALA A 168 2.80 -7.35 -7.65
CA ALA A 168 1.73 -7.92 -8.45
C ALA A 168 1.79 -7.33 -9.86
N HIS A 169 1.21 -8.04 -10.83
CA HIS A 169 1.18 -7.58 -12.20
C HIS A 169 -0.16 -7.87 -12.87
N ASP A 170 -0.48 -7.06 -13.87
CA ASP A 170 -1.61 -7.26 -14.77
C ASP A 170 -1.12 -7.10 -16.21
N PHE A 171 -1.50 -8.04 -17.07
CA PHE A 171 -1.33 -7.89 -18.51
C PHE A 171 -2.48 -7.06 -19.07
N LEU A 172 -2.13 -5.99 -19.79
CA LEU A 172 -3.12 -5.05 -20.32
C LEU A 172 -2.94 -4.88 -21.83
N LYS A 173 -4.08 -4.68 -22.53
CA LYS A 173 -4.12 -4.31 -23.92
C LYS A 173 -5.01 -3.10 -24.14
N LEU A 174 -4.65 -2.28 -25.13
CA LEU A 174 -5.47 -1.11 -25.48
C LEU A 174 -6.71 -1.56 -26.24
N SER A 175 -7.89 -1.16 -25.75
CA SER A 175 -9.18 -1.35 -26.43
C SER A 175 -9.88 -0.01 -26.55
N GLY A 176 -9.91 0.54 -27.76
CA GLY A 176 -10.30 1.94 -27.96
C GLY A 176 -9.33 2.90 -27.29
N ALA A 177 -9.80 3.66 -26.31
CA ALA A 177 -9.00 4.60 -25.51
C ALA A 177 -8.73 4.12 -24.09
N LYS A 178 -9.01 2.84 -23.76
CA LYS A 178 -8.85 2.30 -22.39
C LYS A 178 -8.02 1.04 -22.40
N PHE A 179 -7.25 0.85 -21.35
CA PHE A 179 -6.60 -0.42 -21.07
C PHE A 179 -7.63 -1.40 -20.48
N VAL A 180 -7.63 -2.61 -21.02
CA VAL A 180 -8.42 -3.75 -20.52
C VAL A 180 -7.49 -4.92 -20.21
N THR A 181 -7.88 -5.79 -19.32
CA THR A 181 -7.10 -6.98 -18.95
C THR A 181 -6.91 -7.89 -20.17
N ALA A 182 -5.67 -8.31 -20.41
CA ALA A 182 -5.31 -9.38 -21.33
C ALA A 182 -5.09 -10.67 -20.56
N LEU A 183 -5.39 -11.83 -21.16
CA LEU A 183 -5.27 -13.11 -20.48
C LEU A 183 -3.82 -13.63 -20.44
N ALA A 184 -2.97 -13.15 -21.33
CA ALA A 184 -1.59 -13.60 -21.44
C ALA A 184 -0.68 -12.47 -21.94
N LEU A 185 0.62 -12.61 -21.68
CA LEU A 185 1.66 -11.68 -22.15
C LEU A 185 1.63 -11.51 -23.68
N SER A 186 1.40 -12.60 -24.43
CA SER A 186 1.34 -12.58 -25.90
C SER A 186 0.18 -11.76 -26.48
N GLU A 187 -0.86 -11.47 -25.69
CA GLU A 187 -2.02 -10.66 -26.06
C GLU A 187 -1.94 -9.23 -25.52
N SER A 188 -0.92 -8.94 -24.69
CA SER A 188 -0.80 -7.67 -24.02
C SER A 188 0.04 -6.68 -24.83
N SER A 189 -0.30 -5.41 -24.73
CA SER A 189 0.49 -4.28 -25.26
C SER A 189 1.38 -3.67 -24.19
N VAL A 190 0.99 -3.82 -22.93
CA VAL A 190 1.70 -3.29 -21.74
C VAL A 190 1.52 -4.23 -20.54
N VAL A 191 2.40 -4.09 -19.56
CA VAL A 191 2.28 -4.76 -18.26
C VAL A 191 2.20 -3.70 -17.17
N LYS A 192 1.20 -3.81 -16.29
CA LYS A 192 1.14 -3.01 -15.06
C LYS A 192 1.91 -3.75 -13.96
N ILE A 193 2.79 -3.05 -13.28
CA ILE A 193 3.55 -3.56 -12.13
C ILE A 193 3.19 -2.76 -10.90
N ASN A 194 2.82 -3.46 -9.84
CA ASN A 194 2.55 -2.91 -8.51
C ASN A 194 3.73 -3.25 -7.59
N LEU A 195 4.31 -2.24 -6.91
CA LEU A 195 5.36 -2.41 -5.92
C LEU A 195 4.76 -2.16 -4.53
N PHE A 196 4.49 -3.24 -3.80
CA PHE A 196 3.97 -3.14 -2.45
C PHE A 196 5.08 -2.92 -1.43
N ARG A 197 4.74 -2.25 -0.35
CA ARG A 197 5.60 -2.07 0.81
C ARG A 197 5.86 -3.42 1.50
N LYS A 198 7.06 -3.60 2.10
CA LYS A 198 7.39 -4.77 2.91
C LYS A 198 6.41 -4.95 4.08
N SER A 199 6.42 -6.13 4.66
CA SER A 199 5.74 -6.37 5.94
C SER A 199 6.46 -5.68 7.11
N TYR A 200 5.70 -5.26 8.12
CA TYR A 200 6.19 -4.71 9.38
C TYR A 200 5.76 -5.65 10.52
N ASP A 201 6.69 -6.03 11.40
CA ASP A 201 6.44 -7.01 12.48
C ASP A 201 5.73 -8.29 11.95
N ASP A 202 6.17 -8.80 10.78
CA ASP A 202 5.59 -9.97 10.07
C ASP A 202 4.13 -9.78 9.58
N MET A 203 3.60 -8.57 9.66
CA MET A 203 2.26 -8.23 9.18
C MET A 203 2.33 -7.49 7.85
N PRO A 204 1.48 -7.84 6.86
CA PRO A 204 1.51 -7.23 5.54
C PRO A 204 1.08 -5.75 5.59
N SER A 205 1.64 -4.95 4.68
CA SER A 205 1.17 -3.59 4.39
C SER A 205 0.05 -3.65 3.37
N MET A 206 -1.10 -3.05 3.69
CA MET A 206 -2.33 -3.13 2.91
C MET A 206 -2.73 -1.73 2.43
N THR A 207 -2.93 -1.58 1.15
CA THR A 207 -3.38 -0.33 0.54
C THR A 207 -4.91 -0.19 0.55
N GLY A 208 -5.41 0.95 0.13
CA GLY A 208 -6.85 1.18 -0.01
C GLY A 208 -7.54 0.22 -0.98
N ASN A 209 -6.80 -0.32 -1.95
CA ASN A 209 -7.22 -1.43 -2.81
C ASN A 209 -6.15 -2.54 -2.72
N PRO A 210 -6.44 -3.72 -2.16
CA PRO A 210 -5.44 -4.77 -1.94
C PRO A 210 -4.81 -5.30 -3.24
N ASN A 211 -5.42 -5.04 -4.39
CA ASN A 211 -4.91 -5.44 -5.70
C ASN A 211 -4.04 -4.37 -6.36
N GLU A 212 -3.90 -3.20 -5.76
CA GLU A 212 -3.19 -2.06 -6.33
C GLU A 212 -2.27 -1.41 -5.30
N ALA A 213 -0.99 -1.29 -5.63
CA ALA A 213 -0.04 -0.60 -4.77
C ALA A 213 -0.14 0.93 -4.94
N ASN A 214 0.30 1.69 -3.91
CA ASN A 214 0.43 3.15 -4.01
C ASN A 214 1.60 3.56 -4.93
N VAL A 215 2.46 2.61 -5.29
CA VAL A 215 3.55 2.79 -6.26
C VAL A 215 3.41 1.75 -7.35
N TRP A 216 3.05 2.18 -8.55
CA TRP A 216 2.87 1.30 -9.70
C TRP A 216 3.28 1.97 -11.01
N ALA A 217 3.57 1.16 -12.02
CA ALA A 217 3.81 1.63 -13.39
C ALA A 217 3.18 0.70 -14.42
N ILE A 218 2.77 1.27 -15.55
CA ILE A 218 2.39 0.58 -16.79
C ILE A 218 3.55 0.70 -17.75
N LEU A 219 4.14 -0.44 -18.12
CA LEU A 219 5.35 -0.51 -18.93
C LEU A 219 5.08 -1.16 -20.28
N SER A 220 5.63 -0.56 -21.34
CA SER A 220 5.66 -1.10 -22.69
C SER A 220 6.97 -1.84 -22.97
N GLY A 221 7.05 -2.53 -24.12
CA GLY A 221 8.28 -3.15 -24.60
C GLY A 221 9.16 -2.24 -25.46
N ALA A 222 8.93 -0.93 -25.47
CA ALA A 222 9.68 0.03 -26.27
C ALA A 222 11.18 -0.03 -25.94
N GLN A 223 12.03 0.05 -26.98
CA GLN A 223 13.49 0.02 -26.81
C GLN A 223 14.03 1.30 -26.19
N ASN A 224 13.38 2.43 -26.44
CA ASN A 224 13.74 3.71 -25.85
C ASN A 224 13.16 3.80 -24.43
N LYS A 225 14.01 3.99 -23.43
CA LYS A 225 13.61 4.06 -22.02
C LYS A 225 12.56 5.15 -21.73
N ASN A 226 12.63 6.28 -22.45
CA ASN A 226 11.66 7.38 -22.30
C ASN A 226 10.27 7.06 -22.87
N GLN A 227 10.13 5.97 -23.62
CA GLN A 227 8.86 5.45 -24.15
C GLN A 227 8.39 4.19 -23.39
N GLN A 228 9.19 3.66 -22.46
CA GLN A 228 8.82 2.45 -21.71
C GLN A 228 7.71 2.71 -20.72
N VAL A 229 7.74 3.85 -20.03
CA VAL A 229 6.72 4.18 -19.01
C VAL A 229 5.54 4.86 -19.68
N ILE A 230 4.42 4.15 -19.77
CA ILE A 230 3.15 4.65 -20.32
C ILE A 230 2.36 5.43 -19.28
N ALA A 231 2.35 4.93 -18.05
CA ALA A 231 1.78 5.61 -16.89
C ALA A 231 2.49 5.14 -15.62
N ALA A 232 2.59 5.99 -14.64
CA ALA A 232 3.05 5.60 -13.31
C ALA A 232 2.43 6.49 -12.24
N GLU A 233 2.25 5.91 -11.06
CA GLU A 233 1.90 6.65 -9.83
C GLU A 233 2.91 6.31 -8.74
N TYR A 234 3.30 7.33 -8.02
CA TYR A 234 4.22 7.21 -6.90
C TYR A 234 3.68 8.02 -5.73
N HIS A 235 2.92 7.35 -4.86
CA HIS A 235 2.37 7.90 -3.61
C HIS A 235 3.05 7.21 -2.43
N TYR A 236 4.30 7.59 -2.16
CA TYR A 236 5.08 7.01 -1.08
C TYR A 236 5.18 7.98 0.09
N LEU A 237 4.79 7.50 1.28
CA LEU A 237 4.93 8.21 2.54
C LEU A 237 5.91 7.45 3.44
N PRO A 238 7.00 8.08 3.94
CA PRO A 238 8.00 7.38 4.74
C PRO A 238 7.45 6.92 6.09
N VAL A 239 7.92 5.75 6.55
CA VAL A 239 7.66 5.21 7.89
C VAL A 239 8.96 5.20 8.67
N ASP A 240 9.01 5.87 9.83
CA ASP A 240 10.16 5.83 10.71
C ASP A 240 10.07 4.62 11.66
N GLU A 241 10.73 3.53 11.29
CA GLU A 241 10.75 2.28 12.05
C GLU A 241 11.40 2.42 13.45
N THR A 242 12.18 3.48 13.66
CA THR A 242 12.82 3.75 14.95
C THR A 242 11.90 4.48 15.92
N GLN A 243 10.84 5.11 15.42
CA GLN A 243 9.87 5.85 16.18
C GLN A 243 8.52 5.12 16.19
N PHE A 244 8.27 4.40 17.26
CA PHE A 244 7.01 3.69 17.45
C PHE A 244 6.50 3.80 18.90
N SER A 245 5.25 3.46 19.06
CA SER A 245 4.60 3.28 20.37
C SER A 245 3.64 2.11 20.32
N THR A 246 3.53 1.34 21.40
CA THR A 246 2.57 0.24 21.47
C THR A 246 1.20 0.75 21.91
N TYR A 247 0.16 0.19 21.31
CA TYR A 247 -1.24 0.53 21.56
C TYR A 247 -2.05 -0.73 21.83
N PRO A 248 -3.02 -0.69 22.76
CA PRO A 248 -3.96 -1.78 22.92
C PRO A 248 -4.83 -1.91 21.67
N ILE A 249 -5.15 -3.15 21.29
CA ILE A 249 -6.01 -3.43 20.15
C ILE A 249 -7.28 -4.15 20.59
N LYS A 250 -8.32 -3.99 19.79
CA LYS A 250 -9.59 -4.70 19.90
C LYS A 250 -9.37 -6.21 19.79
N THR A 251 -10.23 -6.99 20.35
CA THR A 251 -10.27 -8.42 20.06
C THR A 251 -10.72 -8.67 18.61
N PRO A 252 -10.36 -9.80 18.00
CA PRO A 252 -10.87 -10.15 16.67
C PRO A 252 -12.39 -10.24 16.62
N GLU A 253 -13.06 -10.61 17.72
CA GLU A 253 -14.51 -10.66 17.87
C GLU A 253 -15.14 -9.26 17.80
N GLU A 254 -14.55 -8.29 18.51
CA GLU A 254 -14.98 -6.88 18.42
C GLU A 254 -14.83 -6.33 17.02
N ALA A 255 -13.67 -6.57 16.37
CA ALA A 255 -13.41 -6.13 15.00
C ALA A 255 -14.38 -6.78 14.00
N PHE A 256 -14.68 -8.07 14.16
CA PHE A 256 -15.66 -8.75 13.30
C PHE A 256 -17.08 -8.18 13.50
N SER A 257 -17.46 -7.89 14.74
CA SER A 257 -18.73 -7.23 15.05
C SER A 257 -18.83 -5.84 14.39
N GLU A 258 -17.76 -5.04 14.41
CA GLU A 258 -17.72 -3.75 13.73
C GLU A 258 -17.90 -3.91 12.20
N LEU A 259 -17.25 -4.90 11.58
CA LEU A 259 -17.47 -5.20 10.17
C LEU A 259 -18.92 -5.56 9.87
N GLN A 260 -19.53 -6.42 10.71
CA GLN A 260 -20.95 -6.82 10.57
C GLN A 260 -21.91 -5.64 10.71
N ASN A 261 -21.58 -4.66 11.54
CA ASN A 261 -22.36 -3.44 11.76
C ASN A 261 -22.10 -2.35 10.69
N GLY A 262 -21.30 -2.63 9.65
CA GLY A 262 -21.00 -1.67 8.59
C GLY A 262 -20.01 -0.57 8.99
N GLN A 263 -19.26 -0.75 10.06
CA GLN A 263 -18.26 0.21 10.54
C GLN A 263 -16.85 -0.07 9.95
N GLY A 264 -16.70 -1.15 9.17
CA GLY A 264 -15.49 -1.48 8.44
C GLY A 264 -15.39 -0.74 7.11
N PHE A 265 -14.17 -0.55 6.63
CA PHE A 265 -13.88 -0.08 5.28
C PHE A 265 -13.86 -1.26 4.30
N ILE A 266 -14.65 -1.21 3.23
CA ILE A 266 -14.64 -2.24 2.17
C ILE A 266 -13.56 -1.87 1.16
N ALA A 267 -12.40 -2.52 1.28
CA ALA A 267 -11.24 -2.28 0.41
C ALA A 267 -11.43 -2.88 -0.98
N ASN A 268 -12.06 -4.05 -1.06
CA ASN A 268 -12.45 -4.67 -2.32
C ASN A 268 -13.78 -5.42 -2.15
N LEU A 269 -14.75 -5.09 -2.97
CA LEU A 269 -16.05 -5.78 -2.99
C LEU A 269 -15.97 -7.10 -3.79
N GLY A 270 -14.97 -7.25 -4.64
CA GLY A 270 -14.88 -8.36 -5.59
C GLY A 270 -16.08 -8.38 -6.53
N ILE A 271 -16.65 -9.57 -6.76
CA ILE A 271 -17.86 -9.73 -7.59
C ILE A 271 -19.15 -9.69 -6.78
N ASN A 272 -19.14 -9.33 -5.49
CA ASN A 272 -20.31 -9.31 -4.59
C ASN A 272 -21.15 -8.01 -4.74
N LYS A 273 -21.28 -7.49 -5.96
CA LYS A 273 -21.89 -6.18 -6.23
C LYS A 273 -23.40 -6.11 -5.91
N ASP A 274 -24.08 -7.26 -5.92
CA ASP A 274 -25.51 -7.33 -5.67
C ASP A 274 -25.86 -7.48 -4.17
N GLY A 275 -24.86 -7.49 -3.29
CA GLY A 275 -25.05 -7.72 -1.86
C GLY A 275 -25.30 -9.20 -1.51
N GLY A 276 -25.82 -9.45 -0.31
CA GLY A 276 -26.17 -10.79 0.15
C GLY A 276 -25.26 -11.37 1.22
N SER A 277 -25.24 -12.70 1.35
CA SER A 277 -24.43 -13.42 2.34
C SER A 277 -23.01 -13.66 1.82
N LEU A 278 -22.01 -13.33 2.62
CA LEU A 278 -20.61 -13.44 2.31
C LEU A 278 -19.87 -14.20 3.42
N LYS A 279 -19.07 -15.18 3.02
CA LYS A 279 -18.26 -15.97 3.95
C LYS A 279 -16.86 -15.36 4.09
N ILE A 280 -16.48 -15.03 5.30
CA ILE A 280 -15.12 -14.61 5.63
C ILE A 280 -14.25 -15.87 5.78
N ARG A 281 -13.19 -15.94 5.00
CA ARG A 281 -12.29 -17.10 4.90
C ARG A 281 -10.99 -16.92 5.66
N ARG A 282 -10.52 -15.69 5.79
CA ARG A 282 -9.28 -15.36 6.51
C ARG A 282 -9.46 -14.08 7.31
N VAL A 283 -8.86 -14.06 8.51
CA VAL A 283 -8.79 -12.87 9.37
C VAL A 283 -7.38 -12.78 9.90
N TYR A 284 -6.74 -11.63 9.75
CA TYR A 284 -5.38 -11.39 10.23
C TYR A 284 -5.14 -9.90 10.47
N LEU A 285 -4.01 -9.58 11.12
CA LEU A 285 -3.55 -8.20 11.29
C LEU A 285 -2.66 -7.78 10.12
N GLY A 286 -2.79 -6.54 9.71
CA GLY A 286 -1.93 -5.86 8.76
C GLY A 286 -1.72 -4.42 9.18
N TYR A 287 -0.90 -3.70 8.43
CA TYR A 287 -0.78 -2.24 8.53
C TYR A 287 -1.43 -1.58 7.34
N PHE A 288 -2.13 -0.48 7.55
CA PHE A 288 -2.68 0.29 6.44
C PHE A 288 -1.61 1.20 5.86
N ASP A 289 -1.29 1.02 4.57
CA ASP A 289 -0.38 1.86 3.79
C ASP A 289 -1.19 2.98 3.09
N PRO A 290 -1.19 4.19 3.65
CA PRO A 290 -2.04 5.26 3.15
C PRO A 290 -1.47 5.91 1.89
N GLU A 291 -2.35 6.31 0.98
CA GLU A 291 -2.04 7.17 -0.16
C GLU A 291 -1.95 8.65 0.26
N ASN A 292 -2.80 9.03 1.22
CA ASN A 292 -2.88 10.40 1.73
C ASN A 292 -2.07 10.57 3.01
N GLU A 293 -1.57 11.80 3.24
CA GLU A 293 -0.78 12.13 4.40
C GLU A 293 -1.47 11.80 5.73
N THR A 294 -0.73 11.13 6.59
CA THR A 294 -1.10 10.85 7.98
C THR A 294 0.14 10.89 8.86
N ASN A 295 -0.05 11.00 10.17
CA ASN A 295 1.06 10.98 11.13
C ASN A 295 1.48 9.55 11.54
N PHE A 296 0.64 8.55 11.25
CA PHE A 296 0.83 7.22 11.82
C PHE A 296 0.53 6.10 10.83
N PHE A 297 1.43 5.14 10.77
CA PHE A 297 1.24 3.86 10.13
C PHE A 297 0.56 2.93 11.13
N GLN A 298 -0.73 2.68 10.90
CA GLN A 298 -1.60 2.10 11.90
C GLN A 298 -2.01 0.67 11.55
N PRO A 299 -2.17 -0.20 12.58
CA PRO A 299 -2.62 -1.57 12.39
C PRO A 299 -4.12 -1.64 12.08
N ILE A 300 -4.46 -2.61 11.24
CA ILE A 300 -5.84 -2.95 10.87
C ILE A 300 -6.07 -4.45 11.02
N TYR A 301 -7.30 -4.85 11.28
CA TYR A 301 -7.78 -6.18 10.97
C TYR A 301 -8.16 -6.26 9.51
N VAL A 302 -7.69 -7.30 8.84
CA VAL A 302 -8.00 -7.62 7.44
C VAL A 302 -8.92 -8.82 7.43
N PHE A 303 -10.05 -8.69 6.74
CA PHE A 303 -11.04 -9.74 6.53
C PHE A 303 -11.10 -10.06 5.05
N GLU A 304 -10.67 -11.26 4.67
CA GLU A 304 -10.78 -11.75 3.30
C GLU A 304 -11.92 -12.74 3.20
N GLY A 305 -12.74 -12.60 2.17
CA GLY A 305 -13.92 -13.42 1.95
C GLY A 305 -14.03 -13.97 0.55
N ASP A 306 -15.11 -14.69 0.32
CA ASP A 306 -15.40 -15.28 -1.00
C ASP A 306 -15.45 -14.21 -2.09
N ASN A 307 -15.17 -14.63 -3.32
CA ASN A 307 -15.31 -13.81 -4.52
C ASN A 307 -14.40 -12.55 -4.53
N GLY A 308 -13.26 -12.59 -3.84
CA GLY A 308 -12.29 -11.50 -3.81
C GLY A 308 -12.66 -10.34 -2.86
N PHE A 309 -13.58 -10.56 -1.92
CA PHE A 309 -13.91 -9.59 -0.91
C PHE A 309 -12.72 -9.32 0.02
N THR A 310 -12.49 -8.04 0.34
CA THR A 310 -11.57 -7.61 1.39
C THR A 310 -12.14 -6.42 2.14
N GLY A 311 -12.21 -6.54 3.47
CA GLY A 311 -12.64 -5.47 4.38
C GLY A 311 -11.61 -5.19 5.45
N TYR A 312 -11.54 -3.94 5.92
CA TYR A 312 -10.63 -3.50 6.98
C TYR A 312 -11.37 -2.90 8.16
N VAL A 313 -10.88 -3.18 9.34
CA VAL A 313 -11.31 -2.53 10.58
C VAL A 313 -10.09 -2.02 11.32
N PRO A 314 -10.04 -0.75 11.77
CA PRO A 314 -8.94 -0.23 12.59
C PRO A 314 -8.75 -1.09 13.83
N ALA A 315 -7.50 -1.53 14.08
CA ALA A 315 -7.24 -2.47 15.16
C ALA A 315 -7.17 -1.79 16.54
N VAL A 316 -6.69 -0.54 16.62
CA VAL A 316 -6.54 0.19 17.89
C VAL A 316 -7.89 0.40 18.55
N THR A 317 -7.95 0.24 19.90
CA THR A 317 -9.18 0.43 20.67
C THR A 317 -9.72 1.85 20.58
N ALA A 318 -11.04 2.01 20.74
CA ALA A 318 -11.74 3.30 20.62
C ALA A 318 -11.21 4.39 21.58
N ASP A 319 -10.66 4.01 22.72
CA ASP A 319 -10.08 4.95 23.71
C ASP A 319 -8.90 5.74 23.11
N TYR A 320 -8.17 5.13 22.17
CA TYR A 320 -6.95 5.69 21.57
C TYR A 320 -7.07 5.92 20.06
N TYR A 321 -8.28 5.83 19.49
CA TYR A 321 -8.50 5.98 18.05
C TYR A 321 -9.64 6.94 17.77
N GLY A 322 -9.50 7.77 16.73
CA GLY A 322 -10.61 8.54 16.15
C GLY A 322 -10.72 10.00 16.58
N GLU A 323 -9.61 10.72 16.67
CA GLU A 323 -9.62 12.18 16.69
C GLU A 323 -9.98 12.79 15.33
#